data_7c0d5dd9bf9914fbaa04975714819750
#
_entry.id   7c0d5dd9bf9914fbaa04975714819750
#
_cell.length_a   1.000
_cell.length_b   1.000
_cell.length_c   1.000
_cell.angle_alpha   90.00
_cell.angle_beta   90.00
_cell.angle_gamma   90.00
#
_symmetry.space_group_name_H-M   'P 1'
#
loop_
_entity.id
_entity.type
_entity.pdbx_description
1 polymer ?
#
loop_
_entity_poly.entity_id
_entity_poly.type
_entity_poly.pdbx_seq_one_letter_code
_entity_poly.pdbx_strand_id
1 'polypeptide(L)'
;IRPEPDYYKWFCQNVHGLGHEDTDDAEVFPFVWRRMTDELLEGVQILSEDTADCPDALPLVAHNAGFDSRCLREVFRCYRMDYPEFVFHDTLAASKRHFCGGLENHQLQTVAAACGYDLMNHHHALADAEACAWIAREIL
;
A
#
# COMPACT_ATOMS: atom_id res chain seq x y z
N ILE A 1 -3.26 13.13 -1.77
CA ILE A 1 -4.75 13.13 -1.80
C ILE A 1 -5.26 14.08 -0.74
N ARG A 2 -6.15 15.00 -1.11
CA ARG A 2 -6.85 15.84 -0.15
C ARG A 2 -7.84 14.99 0.65
N PRO A 3 -7.78 14.98 2.00
CA PRO A 3 -8.73 14.22 2.81
C PRO A 3 -10.14 14.83 2.75
N GLU A 4 -11.16 13.97 2.84
CA GLU A 4 -12.54 14.39 2.96
C GLU A 4 -13.27 13.43 3.92
N PRO A 5 -13.91 13.91 4.99
CA PRO A 5 -13.92 15.31 5.40
C PRO A 5 -12.52 15.83 5.73
N ASP A 6 -12.34 17.14 5.60
CA ASP A 6 -11.09 17.84 5.90
C ASP A 6 -10.75 17.74 7.40
N TYR A 7 -10.08 16.62 7.76
CA TYR A 7 -9.78 16.28 9.13
C TYR A 7 -8.41 15.60 9.27
N TYR A 8 -7.51 16.28 9.96
CA TYR A 8 -6.16 15.80 10.26
C TYR A 8 -6.05 15.40 11.72
N LYS A 9 -5.69 14.14 11.96
CA LYS A 9 -5.38 13.68 13.31
C LYS A 9 -3.95 14.08 13.67
N TRP A 10 -3.79 14.83 14.73
CA TRP A 10 -2.51 15.31 15.21
C TRP A 10 -1.44 14.21 15.32
N PHE A 11 -1.78 13.04 15.86
CA PHE A 11 -0.82 11.97 15.99
C PHE A 11 -0.39 11.36 14.64
N CYS A 12 -1.25 11.37 13.63
CA CYS A 12 -0.90 10.95 12.28
C CYS A 12 0.06 11.93 11.62
N GLN A 13 -0.20 13.24 11.78
CA GLN A 13 0.69 14.28 11.27
C GLN A 13 2.10 14.16 11.84
N ASN A 14 2.24 13.78 13.12
CA ASN A 14 3.55 13.53 13.72
C ASN A 14 4.29 12.32 13.14
N VAL A 15 3.60 11.40 12.47
CA VAL A 15 4.20 10.23 11.83
C VAL A 15 4.63 10.53 10.40
N HIS A 16 3.73 11.11 9.59
CA HIS A 16 3.97 11.31 8.15
C HIS A 16 4.33 12.76 7.79
N GLY A 17 4.21 13.71 8.73
CA GLY A 17 4.58 15.12 8.53
C GLY A 17 3.64 15.92 7.60
N LEU A 18 2.55 15.33 7.10
CA LEU A 18 1.65 15.96 6.15
C LEU A 18 0.57 16.77 6.86
N GLY A 19 0.34 17.99 6.39
CA GLY A 19 -0.69 18.91 6.84
C GLY A 19 -1.54 19.47 5.70
N HIS A 20 -2.31 20.49 5.98
CA HIS A 20 -3.15 21.17 5.01
C HIS A 20 -2.35 21.73 3.83
N GLU A 21 -1.21 22.35 4.10
CA GLU A 21 -0.31 22.94 3.12
C GLU A 21 0.17 21.95 2.04
N ASP A 22 0.21 20.64 2.41
CA ASP A 22 0.68 19.59 1.49
C ASP A 22 -0.45 19.01 0.63
N THR A 23 -1.71 19.20 1.03
CA THR A 23 -2.82 18.46 0.44
C THR A 23 -4.02 19.31 0.00
N ASP A 24 -4.07 20.61 0.33
CA ASP A 24 -5.22 21.48 -0.01
C ASP A 24 -5.45 21.59 -1.53
N ASP A 25 -4.36 21.64 -2.29
CA ASP A 25 -4.41 21.69 -3.76
C ASP A 25 -4.43 20.30 -4.41
N ALA A 26 -4.40 19.22 -3.61
CA ALA A 26 -4.40 17.87 -4.14
C ALA A 26 -5.80 17.41 -4.56
N GLU A 27 -5.84 16.50 -5.53
CA GLU A 27 -7.08 15.86 -5.96
C GLU A 27 -7.68 15.00 -4.84
N VAL A 28 -8.99 14.91 -4.80
CA VAL A 28 -9.71 14.00 -3.89
C VAL A 28 -9.66 12.56 -4.39
N PHE A 29 -9.90 11.62 -3.49
CA PHE A 29 -9.73 10.18 -3.72
C PHE A 29 -10.37 9.65 -5.00
N PRO A 30 -11.63 9.97 -5.40
CA PRO A 30 -12.23 9.40 -6.60
C PRO A 30 -11.45 9.66 -7.89
N PHE A 31 -10.86 10.85 -8.04
CA PHE A 31 -10.05 11.19 -9.23
C PHE A 31 -8.72 10.45 -9.23
N VAL A 32 -8.05 10.40 -8.08
CA VAL A 32 -6.78 9.66 -7.93
C VAL A 32 -7.01 8.17 -8.14
N TRP A 33 -8.09 7.62 -7.57
CA TRP A 33 -8.46 6.22 -7.75
C TRP A 33 -8.67 5.86 -9.21
N ARG A 34 -9.45 6.67 -9.93
CA ARG A 34 -9.70 6.44 -11.36
C ARG A 34 -8.40 6.43 -12.17
N ARG A 35 -7.56 7.44 -12.00
CA ARG A 35 -6.27 7.52 -12.70
C ARG A 35 -5.39 6.31 -12.37
N MET A 36 -5.30 5.93 -11.10
CA MET A 36 -4.52 4.77 -10.68
C MET A 36 -5.03 3.47 -11.30
N THR A 37 -6.35 3.28 -11.35
CA THR A 37 -6.94 2.08 -11.97
C THR A 37 -6.75 2.04 -13.48
N ASP A 38 -6.85 3.18 -14.16
CA ASP A 38 -6.59 3.26 -15.60
C ASP A 38 -5.12 2.88 -15.89
N GLU A 39 -4.16 3.44 -15.16
CA GLU A 39 -2.72 3.11 -15.29
C GLU A 39 -2.42 1.64 -14.96
N LEU A 40 -3.04 1.08 -13.91
CA LEU A 40 -2.86 -0.32 -13.53
C LEU A 40 -3.46 -1.27 -14.58
N LEU A 41 -4.63 -0.95 -15.13
CA LEU A 41 -5.25 -1.74 -16.18
C LEU A 41 -4.43 -1.74 -17.48
N GLU A 42 -3.86 -0.60 -17.86
CA GLU A 42 -2.92 -0.52 -18.98
C GLU A 42 -1.68 -1.38 -18.72
N GLY A 43 -1.10 -1.31 -17.51
CA GLY A 43 0.05 -2.13 -17.13
C GLY A 43 -0.24 -3.63 -17.14
N VAL A 44 -1.41 -4.04 -16.64
CA VAL A 44 -1.84 -5.45 -16.66
C VAL A 44 -2.07 -5.94 -18.08
N GLN A 45 -2.64 -5.13 -18.98
CA GLN A 45 -2.82 -5.50 -20.39
C GLN A 45 -1.49 -5.75 -21.08
N ILE A 46 -0.48 -4.91 -20.85
CA ILE A 46 0.87 -5.08 -21.41
C ILE A 46 1.49 -6.40 -20.92
N LEU A 47 1.31 -6.74 -19.63
CA LEU A 47 1.85 -7.99 -19.08
C LEU A 47 1.05 -9.23 -19.53
N SER A 48 -0.25 -9.11 -19.78
CA SER A 48 -1.12 -10.23 -20.16
C SER A 48 -1.02 -10.63 -21.64
N GLU A 49 -0.46 -9.77 -22.50
CA GLU A 49 -0.15 -10.15 -23.87
C GLU A 49 0.91 -11.26 -23.94
N ASP A 50 1.74 -11.39 -22.90
CA ASP A 50 2.79 -12.41 -22.78
C ASP A 50 2.38 -13.64 -21.93
N THR A 51 1.27 -13.58 -21.18
CA THR A 51 0.83 -14.66 -20.29
C THR A 51 -0.68 -14.91 -20.38
N ALA A 52 -1.06 -16.16 -20.61
CA ALA A 52 -2.47 -16.58 -20.75
C ALA A 52 -3.31 -16.50 -19.46
N ASP A 53 -2.73 -16.08 -18.34
CA ASP A 53 -3.35 -15.99 -17.03
C ASP A 53 -3.42 -14.51 -16.58
N CYS A 54 -4.45 -13.78 -17.03
CA CYS A 54 -4.83 -12.54 -16.37
C CYS A 54 -5.58 -12.91 -15.07
N PRO A 55 -5.10 -12.52 -13.88
CA PRO A 55 -5.82 -12.80 -12.65
C PRO A 55 -7.18 -12.08 -12.64
N ASP A 56 -8.24 -12.78 -12.25
CA ASP A 56 -9.61 -12.22 -12.12
C ASP A 56 -9.68 -11.02 -11.17
N ALA A 57 -8.63 -10.79 -10.35
CA ALA A 57 -8.48 -9.64 -9.48
C ALA A 57 -7.00 -9.27 -9.33
N LEU A 58 -6.68 -8.00 -9.43
CA LEU A 58 -5.33 -7.49 -9.16
C LEU A 58 -4.98 -7.67 -7.67
N PRO A 59 -3.97 -8.46 -7.32
CA PRO A 59 -3.57 -8.64 -5.94
C PRO A 59 -2.91 -7.36 -5.39
N LEU A 60 -3.27 -6.98 -4.17
CA LEU A 60 -2.63 -5.90 -3.43
C LEU A 60 -1.67 -6.47 -2.38
N VAL A 61 -0.51 -5.88 -2.27
CA VAL A 61 0.49 -6.26 -1.28
C VAL A 61 0.68 -5.13 -0.27
N ALA A 62 0.67 -5.45 1.01
CA ALA A 62 0.92 -4.47 2.06
C ALA A 62 1.62 -5.11 3.27
N HIS A 63 2.33 -4.29 4.05
CA HIS A 63 2.92 -4.71 5.31
C HIS A 63 1.98 -4.39 6.46
N ASN A 64 1.34 -5.40 7.05
CA ASN A 64 0.16 -5.28 7.92
C ASN A 64 -1.11 -4.91 7.14
N ALA A 65 -1.38 -5.66 6.09
CA ALA A 65 -2.45 -5.44 5.10
C ALA A 65 -3.85 -5.21 5.70
N GLY A 66 -4.10 -5.67 6.92
CA GLY A 66 -5.34 -5.39 7.63
C GLY A 66 -5.56 -3.90 7.94
N PHE A 67 -4.50 -3.11 8.06
CA PHE A 67 -4.60 -1.66 8.20
C PHE A 67 -5.00 -1.00 6.89
N ASP A 68 -4.28 -1.30 5.82
CA ASP A 68 -4.50 -0.72 4.48
C ASP A 68 -5.89 -1.08 3.94
N SER A 69 -6.30 -2.33 4.10
CA SER A 69 -7.62 -2.81 3.72
C SER A 69 -8.75 -2.03 4.43
N ARG A 70 -8.59 -1.74 5.72
CA ARG A 70 -9.57 -0.95 6.48
C ARG A 70 -9.59 0.50 6.02
N CYS A 71 -8.44 1.12 5.84
CA CYS A 71 -8.34 2.50 5.35
C CYS A 71 -8.99 2.64 3.98
N LEU A 72 -8.67 1.71 3.07
CA LEU A 72 -9.23 1.71 1.73
C LEU A 72 -10.75 1.53 1.74
N ARG A 73 -11.27 0.59 2.53
CA ARG A 73 -12.71 0.36 2.68
C ARG A 73 -13.43 1.59 3.23
N GLU A 74 -12.85 2.27 4.22
CA GLU A 74 -13.45 3.48 4.78
C GLU A 74 -13.45 4.65 3.80
N VAL A 75 -12.41 4.84 3.01
CA VAL A 75 -12.41 5.92 2.01
C VAL A 75 -13.43 5.67 0.91
N PHE A 76 -13.58 4.43 0.43
CA PHE A 76 -14.66 4.08 -0.51
C PHE A 76 -16.04 4.38 0.07
N ARG A 77 -16.25 4.03 1.35
CA ARG A 77 -17.50 4.31 2.06
C ARG A 77 -17.79 5.82 2.16
N CYS A 78 -16.77 6.63 2.48
CA CYS A 78 -16.89 8.10 2.57
C CYS A 78 -17.36 8.71 1.27
N TYR A 79 -16.86 8.23 0.14
CA TYR A 79 -17.25 8.72 -1.18
C TYR A 79 -18.45 7.97 -1.80
N ARG A 80 -19.07 7.04 -1.08
CA ARG A 80 -20.19 6.21 -1.55
C ARG A 80 -19.87 5.48 -2.87
N MET A 81 -18.65 5.02 -3.00
CA MET A 81 -18.17 4.22 -4.11
C MET A 81 -18.30 2.73 -3.78
N ASP A 82 -18.55 1.93 -4.80
CA ASP A 82 -18.53 0.48 -4.66
C ASP A 82 -17.11 0.01 -4.35
N TYR A 83 -16.95 -0.80 -3.29
CA TYR A 83 -15.66 -1.34 -2.89
C TYR A 83 -15.37 -2.59 -3.70
N PRO A 84 -14.30 -2.61 -4.52
CA PRO A 84 -13.89 -3.81 -5.24
C PRO A 84 -13.46 -4.93 -4.30
N GLU A 85 -13.62 -6.17 -4.73
CA GLU A 85 -13.10 -7.33 -4.00
C GLU A 85 -11.59 -7.44 -4.26
N PHE A 86 -10.77 -6.91 -3.34
CA PHE A 86 -9.33 -7.03 -3.38
C PHE A 86 -8.83 -8.27 -2.67
N VAL A 87 -7.85 -8.93 -3.26
CA VAL A 87 -7.06 -9.96 -2.58
C VAL A 87 -5.80 -9.31 -2.03
N PHE A 88 -5.67 -9.25 -0.70
CA PHE A 88 -4.50 -8.71 -0.04
C PHE A 88 -3.52 -9.80 0.37
N HIS A 89 -2.25 -9.60 0.02
CA HIS A 89 -1.12 -10.35 0.53
C HIS A 89 -0.41 -9.54 1.61
N ASP A 90 -0.17 -10.17 2.76
CA ASP A 90 0.40 -9.50 3.94
C ASP A 90 1.85 -9.92 4.17
N THR A 91 2.79 -9.02 3.87
CA THR A 91 4.23 -9.27 4.06
C THR A 91 4.63 -9.34 5.53
N LEU A 92 3.88 -8.74 6.47
CA LEU A 92 4.08 -8.92 7.91
C LEU A 92 3.77 -10.37 8.31
N ALA A 93 2.65 -10.90 7.86
CA ALA A 93 2.28 -12.29 8.14
C ALA A 93 3.25 -13.28 7.46
N ALA A 94 3.68 -12.97 6.24
CA ALA A 94 4.67 -13.76 5.52
C ALA A 94 6.03 -13.75 6.26
N SER A 95 6.51 -12.60 6.70
CA SER A 95 7.78 -12.48 7.42
C SER A 95 7.82 -13.29 8.72
N LYS A 96 6.71 -13.31 9.47
CA LYS A 96 6.60 -14.13 10.68
C LYS A 96 6.71 -15.63 10.39
N ARG A 97 6.17 -16.09 9.26
CA ARG A 97 6.31 -17.49 8.82
C ARG A 97 7.71 -17.79 8.28
N HIS A 98 8.26 -16.87 7.47
CA HIS A 98 9.54 -17.07 6.81
C HIS A 98 10.72 -17.08 7.80
N PHE A 99 10.80 -16.10 8.68
CA PHE A 99 11.94 -15.93 9.59
C PHE A 99 11.78 -16.68 10.92
N CYS A 100 10.60 -17.23 11.25
CA CYS A 100 10.37 -18.11 12.41
C CYS A 100 10.99 -17.64 13.73
N GLY A 101 10.95 -16.34 14.03
CA GLY A 101 11.53 -15.76 15.24
C GLY A 101 13.01 -15.40 15.11
N GLY A 102 13.60 -15.48 13.94
CA GLY A 102 14.99 -15.09 13.67
C GLY A 102 15.22 -13.57 13.59
N LEU A 103 14.17 -12.75 13.75
CA LEU A 103 14.25 -11.28 13.75
C LEU A 103 13.90 -10.72 15.13
N GLU A 104 14.50 -9.58 15.46
CA GLU A 104 14.19 -8.82 16.68
C GLU A 104 12.71 -8.39 16.72
N ASN A 105 12.21 -7.95 15.58
CA ASN A 105 10.81 -7.60 15.36
C ASN A 105 10.45 -7.78 13.88
N HIS A 106 9.18 -7.61 13.53
CA HIS A 106 8.69 -7.72 12.16
C HIS A 106 8.18 -6.37 11.62
N GLN A 107 8.79 -5.26 12.03
CA GLN A 107 8.52 -3.96 11.42
C GLN A 107 9.05 -3.91 9.99
N LEU A 108 8.44 -3.07 9.15
CA LEU A 108 8.80 -2.95 7.73
C LEU A 108 10.32 -2.80 7.52
N GLN A 109 10.94 -1.88 8.26
CA GLN A 109 12.37 -1.61 8.17
C GLN A 109 13.24 -2.82 8.53
N THR A 110 12.87 -3.54 9.60
CA THR A 110 13.61 -4.74 10.03
C THR A 110 13.52 -5.86 9.01
N VAL A 111 12.32 -6.08 8.47
CA VAL A 111 12.09 -7.12 7.45
C VAL A 111 12.73 -6.74 6.13
N ALA A 112 12.66 -5.47 5.71
CA ALA A 112 13.33 -4.97 4.51
C ALA A 112 14.84 -5.22 4.58
N ALA A 113 15.48 -4.85 5.69
CA ALA A 113 16.90 -5.07 5.90
C ALA A 113 17.27 -6.57 5.87
N ALA A 114 16.44 -7.44 6.47
CA ALA A 114 16.65 -8.88 6.42
C ALA A 114 16.50 -9.47 5.00
N CYS A 115 15.71 -8.82 4.15
CA CYS A 115 15.56 -9.14 2.72
C CYS A 115 16.60 -8.41 1.84
N GLY A 116 17.58 -7.72 2.42
CA GLY A 116 18.65 -7.03 1.68
C GLY A 116 18.24 -5.68 1.09
N TYR A 117 17.20 -5.06 1.56
CA TYR A 117 16.72 -3.73 1.15
C TYR A 117 17.00 -2.70 2.24
N ASP A 118 17.71 -1.62 1.89
CA ASP A 118 18.00 -0.51 2.81
C ASP A 118 16.93 0.58 2.71
N LEU A 119 16.01 0.60 3.67
CA LEU A 119 14.91 1.58 3.74
C LEU A 119 15.39 2.89 4.39
N MET A 120 15.90 3.82 3.58
CA MET A 120 16.47 5.08 4.06
C MET A 120 15.46 6.12 4.56
N ASN A 121 14.24 6.16 4.00
CA ASN A 121 13.21 7.17 4.29
C ASN A 121 11.92 6.54 4.82
N HIS A 122 12.03 5.88 5.96
CA HIS A 122 10.85 5.29 6.61
C HIS A 122 9.77 6.35 6.91
N HIS A 123 8.49 5.98 6.73
CA HIS A 123 7.31 6.85 6.75
C HIS A 123 7.11 7.75 5.52
N HIS A 124 7.95 7.60 4.49
CA HIS A 124 7.65 8.14 3.17
C HIS A 124 6.90 7.08 2.36
N ALA A 125 5.66 7.39 1.95
CA ALA A 125 4.74 6.40 1.38
C ALA A 125 5.32 5.60 0.20
N LEU A 126 6.04 6.26 -0.71
CA LEU A 126 6.69 5.58 -1.85
C LEU A 126 7.81 4.65 -1.40
N ALA A 127 8.68 5.10 -0.49
CA ALA A 127 9.78 4.29 0.02
C ALA A 127 9.27 3.05 0.77
N ASP A 128 8.22 3.22 1.58
CA ASP A 128 7.58 2.11 2.29
C ASP A 128 6.90 1.13 1.31
N ALA A 129 6.28 1.62 0.23
CA ALA A 129 5.69 0.78 -0.81
C ALA A 129 6.75 -0.01 -1.59
N GLU A 130 7.87 0.61 -1.95
CA GLU A 130 9.02 -0.05 -2.61
C GLU A 130 9.62 -1.13 -1.72
N ALA A 131 9.84 -0.84 -0.43
CA ALA A 131 10.32 -1.82 0.53
C ALA A 131 9.35 -2.99 0.67
N CYS A 132 8.05 -2.71 0.73
CA CYS A 132 7.02 -3.75 0.78
C CYS A 132 7.01 -4.63 -0.47
N ALA A 133 7.16 -4.06 -1.66
CA ALA A 133 7.25 -4.79 -2.92
C ALA A 133 8.51 -5.66 -2.97
N TRP A 134 9.64 -5.15 -2.49
CA TRP A 134 10.88 -5.92 -2.38
C TRP A 134 10.71 -7.13 -1.46
N ILE A 135 10.18 -6.92 -0.26
CA ILE A 135 9.90 -8.00 0.69
C ILE A 135 8.98 -9.05 0.05
N ALA A 136 7.91 -8.61 -0.62
CA ALA A 136 6.98 -9.51 -1.29
C ALA A 136 7.69 -10.42 -2.29
N ARG A 137 8.57 -9.87 -3.10
CA ARG A 137 9.36 -10.63 -4.09
C ARG A 137 10.24 -11.70 -3.43
N GLU A 138 10.77 -11.44 -2.24
CA GLU A 138 11.72 -12.33 -1.56
C GLU A 138 11.02 -13.44 -0.75
N ILE A 139 9.82 -13.18 -0.17
CA ILE A 139 9.23 -14.10 0.81
C ILE A 139 7.75 -14.45 0.60
N LEU A 140 7.05 -13.92 -0.43
CA LEU A 140 5.71 -14.33 -0.83
C LEU A 140 5.75 -15.33 -1.95
#